data_3896eaf330044fb29e728a7a66669df5
#
_entry.id   3896eaf330044fb29e728a7a66669df5
#
_cell.length_a   1.000
_cell.length_b   1.000
_cell.length_c   1.000
_cell.angle_alpha   90.00
_cell.angle_beta   90.00
_cell.angle_gamma   90.00
#
_symmetry.space_group_name_H-M   'P 1'
#
loop_
_entity.id
_entity.type
_entity.pdbx_description
1 polymer ?
#
loop_
_entity_poly.entity_id
_entity_poly.type
_entity_poly.pdbx_seq_one_letter_code
_entity_poly.pdbx_strand_id
1 'polypeptide(L)'
;MGRDIAIQFASRPEVLMLASGVVFILSLIPGLPFLPFFLLSALLFALGYLSYSAQKAKEAILEEKAPPPPPEIEEIRPVELLAIELGYGLIYLADETKGGDLLARIKNLRKHLAQELGIMIPPVHIRDNLALKPGEYSILIKGVEVAKGELMPNYLMALPSRSDLIPPKGAIPTKEPTFGMDAYFINEELREEAEIAGFTVVNLSTVITTHLSEIIKKYADELLTKQEVQRIIDTLSKYYPKIVEECLNNVNLTIIQKVLQNLIKEGIPLKDLITIFETIGDYGATIKDPEILTEYVRQKLSRYIIKPVLKDHTLPVILTGDDIEETIKKSLQRTEQGTFLMIDPKIGSKIVTAFTQAVERAGQKNIIPAILCSPIIRRHLRKLIERTLAYVPVISQAEIPTEIKIEVLEVVRLVRE
;
A
#
# COMPACT_ATOMS: atom_id res chain seq x y z
N MET A 1 -67.91 -18.94 -0.69
CA MET A 1 -68.20 -17.56 -1.10
C MET A 1 -68.49 -16.64 0.10
N GLY A 2 -69.53 -16.84 0.92
CA GLY A 2 -69.84 -15.93 2.05
C GLY A 2 -68.77 -15.87 3.13
N ARG A 3 -68.04 -16.97 3.38
CA ARG A 3 -66.95 -17.06 4.38
C ARG A 3 -65.68 -16.38 3.89
N ASP A 4 -65.38 -16.41 2.61
CA ASP A 4 -64.19 -15.78 1.99
C ASP A 4 -64.36 -14.25 1.96
N ILE A 5 -65.57 -13.78 1.69
CA ILE A 5 -65.92 -12.35 1.73
C ILE A 5 -65.77 -11.80 3.15
N ALA A 6 -66.29 -12.54 4.17
CA ALA A 6 -66.16 -12.14 5.58
C ALA A 6 -64.69 -12.07 6.04
N ILE A 7 -63.83 -13.00 5.60
CA ILE A 7 -62.40 -13.01 5.90
C ILE A 7 -61.67 -11.82 5.20
N GLN A 8 -62.03 -11.51 3.95
CA GLN A 8 -61.48 -10.34 3.25
C GLN A 8 -61.86 -9.01 3.88
N PHE A 9 -63.07 -8.86 4.37
CA PHE A 9 -63.50 -7.65 5.10
C PHE A 9 -62.83 -7.54 6.48
N ALA A 10 -62.59 -8.66 7.17
CA ALA A 10 -61.90 -8.67 8.47
C ALA A 10 -60.40 -8.39 8.34
N SER A 11 -59.79 -8.62 7.16
CA SER A 11 -58.35 -8.41 6.91
C SER A 11 -57.97 -6.95 6.58
N ARG A 12 -58.98 -6.08 6.35
CA ARG A 12 -58.75 -4.66 6.03
C ARG A 12 -59.67 -3.74 6.88
N PRO A 13 -59.31 -3.51 8.14
CA PRO A 13 -60.13 -2.71 9.06
C PRO A 13 -60.37 -1.28 8.58
N GLU A 14 -59.44 -0.71 7.84
CA GLU A 14 -59.53 0.65 7.26
C GLU A 14 -60.74 0.77 6.30
N VAL A 15 -61.03 -0.27 5.51
CA VAL A 15 -62.15 -0.29 4.58
C VAL A 15 -63.51 -0.29 5.30
N LEU A 16 -63.58 -1.04 6.42
CA LEU A 16 -64.79 -1.05 7.27
C LEU A 16 -65.05 0.29 7.95
N MET A 17 -64.01 0.97 8.41
CA MET A 17 -64.12 2.31 8.99
C MET A 17 -64.51 3.35 7.92
N LEU A 18 -63.95 3.27 6.73
CA LEU A 18 -64.35 4.15 5.60
C LEU A 18 -65.81 3.92 5.18
N ALA A 19 -66.21 2.64 5.06
CA ALA A 19 -67.60 2.29 4.76
C ALA A 19 -68.59 2.77 5.83
N SER A 20 -68.22 2.68 7.11
CA SER A 20 -69.02 3.20 8.20
C SER A 20 -69.23 4.71 8.08
N GLY A 21 -68.25 5.48 7.74
CA GLY A 21 -68.29 6.92 7.49
C GLY A 21 -69.25 7.30 6.35
N VAL A 22 -69.21 6.54 5.25
CA VAL A 22 -70.08 6.75 4.10
C VAL A 22 -71.58 6.47 4.50
N VAL A 23 -71.84 5.34 5.18
CA VAL A 23 -73.23 4.98 5.66
C VAL A 23 -73.71 5.98 6.68
N PHE A 24 -72.82 6.53 7.52
CA PHE A 24 -73.21 7.60 8.45
C PHE A 24 -73.63 8.87 7.73
N ILE A 25 -72.93 9.31 6.70
CA ILE A 25 -73.29 10.47 5.90
C ILE A 25 -74.63 10.25 5.22
N LEU A 26 -74.90 9.04 4.70
CA LEU A 26 -76.15 8.69 4.08
C LEU A 26 -77.31 8.77 5.09
N SER A 27 -77.10 8.49 6.39
CA SER A 27 -78.13 8.60 7.43
C SER A 27 -78.62 10.03 7.66
N LEU A 28 -77.81 11.05 7.28
CA LEU A 28 -78.13 12.48 7.45
C LEU A 28 -78.91 13.08 6.30
N ILE A 29 -79.20 12.31 5.22
CA ILE A 29 -79.92 12.81 4.06
C ILE A 29 -81.40 12.84 4.35
N PRO A 30 -82.12 14.01 4.18
CA PRO A 30 -83.58 14.09 4.38
C PRO A 30 -84.34 13.18 3.38
N GLY A 31 -85.19 12.31 3.92
CA GLY A 31 -85.96 11.34 3.11
C GLY A 31 -85.54 9.88 3.27
N LEU A 32 -84.35 9.62 3.90
CA LEU A 32 -83.90 8.28 4.26
C LEU A 32 -84.22 7.99 5.74
N PRO A 33 -84.55 6.71 6.12
CA PRO A 33 -84.84 6.36 7.51
C PRO A 33 -83.56 6.45 8.37
N PHE A 34 -83.38 7.48 9.17
CA PHE A 34 -82.21 7.79 9.99
C PHE A 34 -81.75 6.63 10.86
N LEU A 35 -82.65 6.01 11.60
CA LEU A 35 -82.36 5.02 12.64
C LEU A 35 -81.66 3.75 12.09
N PRO A 36 -82.14 3.11 10.98
CA PRO A 36 -81.46 1.93 10.40
C PRO A 36 -80.07 2.21 9.87
N PHE A 37 -79.87 3.33 9.20
CA PHE A 37 -78.51 3.67 8.62
C PHE A 37 -77.52 4.05 9.72
N PHE A 38 -77.97 4.74 10.77
CA PHE A 38 -77.15 5.04 11.93
C PHE A 38 -76.71 3.78 12.68
N LEU A 39 -77.65 2.84 12.94
CA LEU A 39 -77.31 1.57 13.59
C LEU A 39 -76.33 0.73 12.74
N LEU A 40 -76.50 0.71 11.43
CA LEU A 40 -75.63 -0.01 10.52
C LEU A 40 -74.27 0.61 10.50
N SER A 41 -74.18 1.93 10.47
CA SER A 41 -72.87 2.65 10.56
C SER A 41 -72.14 2.36 11.87
N ALA A 42 -72.87 2.42 13.01
CA ALA A 42 -72.26 2.12 14.31
C ALA A 42 -71.74 0.67 14.39
N LEU A 43 -72.50 -0.30 13.81
CA LEU A 43 -72.09 -1.70 13.76
C LEU A 43 -70.81 -1.88 12.91
N LEU A 44 -70.76 -1.27 11.72
CA LEU A 44 -69.56 -1.34 10.85
C LEU A 44 -68.34 -0.70 11.50
N PHE A 45 -68.54 0.44 12.19
CA PHE A 45 -67.50 1.09 12.93
C PHE A 45 -66.94 0.23 14.06
N ALA A 46 -67.82 -0.38 14.86
CA ALA A 46 -67.46 -1.26 15.97
C ALA A 46 -66.61 -2.47 15.45
N LEU A 47 -67.11 -3.12 14.37
CA LEU A 47 -66.36 -4.24 13.74
C LEU A 47 -65.03 -3.82 13.21
N GLY A 48 -64.93 -2.67 12.54
CA GLY A 48 -63.66 -2.12 12.05
C GLY A 48 -62.70 -1.82 13.18
N TYR A 49 -63.14 -1.20 14.26
CA TYR A 49 -62.30 -0.87 15.42
C TYR A 49 -61.81 -2.13 16.17
N LEU A 50 -62.65 -3.14 16.35
CA LEU A 50 -62.26 -4.42 16.95
C LEU A 50 -61.23 -5.15 16.11
N SER A 51 -61.41 -5.17 14.77
CA SER A 51 -60.43 -5.76 13.86
C SER A 51 -59.10 -5.01 13.88
N TYR A 52 -59.13 -3.67 13.90
CA TYR A 52 -57.95 -2.83 14.01
C TYR A 52 -57.16 -3.07 15.31
N SER A 53 -57.88 -3.11 16.45
CA SER A 53 -57.26 -3.35 17.75
C SER A 53 -56.66 -4.77 17.87
N ALA A 54 -57.32 -5.78 17.28
CA ALA A 54 -56.81 -7.15 17.24
C ALA A 54 -55.58 -7.30 16.35
N GLN A 55 -55.56 -6.58 15.23
CA GLN A 55 -54.41 -6.58 14.31
C GLN A 55 -53.19 -5.92 14.95
N LYS A 56 -53.38 -4.76 15.60
CA LYS A 56 -52.32 -4.04 16.32
C LYS A 56 -51.75 -4.84 17.50
N ALA A 57 -52.64 -5.56 18.23
CA ALA A 57 -52.19 -6.47 19.30
C ALA A 57 -51.39 -7.65 18.75
N LYS A 58 -51.73 -8.15 17.56
CA LYS A 58 -51.04 -9.26 16.91
C LYS A 58 -49.67 -8.83 16.36
N GLU A 59 -49.54 -7.60 15.83
CA GLU A 59 -48.26 -7.01 15.40
C GLU A 59 -47.33 -6.77 16.60
N ALA A 60 -47.86 -6.25 17.72
CA ALA A 60 -47.07 -6.06 18.95
C ALA A 60 -46.52 -7.39 19.52
N ILE A 61 -47.33 -8.47 19.46
CA ILE A 61 -46.88 -9.80 19.90
C ILE A 61 -45.88 -10.42 18.94
N LEU A 62 -45.92 -10.08 17.64
CA LEU A 62 -44.94 -10.52 16.64
C LEU A 62 -43.62 -9.77 16.75
N GLU A 63 -43.65 -8.47 17.11
CA GLU A 63 -42.45 -7.70 17.42
C GLU A 63 -41.76 -8.18 18.71
N GLU A 64 -42.56 -8.54 19.75
CA GLU A 64 -42.01 -9.05 21.02
C GLU A 64 -41.45 -10.49 20.91
N LYS A 65 -41.93 -11.27 19.90
CA LYS A 65 -41.46 -12.64 19.61
C LYS A 65 -40.47 -12.73 18.44
N ALA A 66 -40.12 -11.63 17.82
CA ALA A 66 -39.02 -11.65 16.86
C ALA A 66 -37.74 -12.08 17.61
N PRO A 67 -37.07 -13.17 17.21
CA PRO A 67 -35.76 -13.48 17.78
C PRO A 67 -34.86 -12.25 17.57
N PRO A 68 -33.96 -11.93 18.54
CA PRO A 68 -33.01 -10.86 18.33
C PRO A 68 -32.36 -11.08 16.97
N PRO A 69 -32.12 -10.01 16.18
CA PRO A 69 -31.45 -10.14 14.90
C PRO A 69 -30.22 -10.99 15.13
N PRO A 70 -29.93 -12.00 14.28
CA PRO A 70 -28.72 -12.77 14.43
C PRO A 70 -27.58 -11.75 14.57
N PRO A 71 -26.60 -11.99 15.47
CA PRO A 71 -25.47 -11.09 15.61
C PRO A 71 -24.98 -10.84 14.19
N GLU A 72 -24.89 -9.55 13.80
CA GLU A 72 -24.28 -9.18 12.52
C GLU A 72 -22.96 -9.92 12.49
N ILE A 73 -22.88 -10.94 11.65
CA ILE A 73 -21.59 -11.55 11.33
C ILE A 73 -20.83 -10.38 10.76
N GLU A 74 -19.89 -9.84 11.53
CA GLU A 74 -18.97 -8.82 11.02
C GLU A 74 -18.46 -9.36 9.70
N GLU A 75 -18.90 -8.76 8.61
CA GLU A 75 -18.42 -9.10 7.29
C GLU A 75 -16.90 -9.03 7.37
N ILE A 76 -16.23 -10.15 7.11
CA ILE A 76 -14.77 -10.19 7.07
C ILE A 76 -14.35 -9.18 6.01
N ARG A 77 -14.06 -7.97 6.44
CA ARG A 77 -13.56 -6.93 5.54
C ARG A 77 -12.18 -7.36 5.06
N PRO A 78 -11.92 -7.29 3.75
CA PRO A 78 -10.59 -7.59 3.25
C PRO A 78 -9.59 -6.66 3.93
N VAL A 79 -8.44 -7.23 4.33
CA VAL A 79 -7.38 -6.46 4.98
C VAL A 79 -6.90 -5.35 4.05
N GLU A 80 -6.83 -4.14 4.57
CA GLU A 80 -6.32 -2.97 3.86
C GLU A 80 -4.85 -3.17 3.50
N LEU A 81 -4.49 -2.94 2.22
CA LEU A 81 -3.12 -3.13 1.77
C LEU A 81 -2.16 -2.12 2.38
N LEU A 82 -2.64 -0.88 2.62
CA LEU A 82 -1.84 0.20 3.16
C LEU A 82 -2.71 1.08 4.05
N ALA A 83 -2.30 1.26 5.30
CA ALA A 83 -3.01 2.10 6.26
C ALA A 83 -2.05 2.92 7.12
N ILE A 84 -2.53 4.06 7.61
CA ILE A 84 -1.88 4.88 8.64
C ILE A 84 -2.83 4.99 9.81
N GLU A 85 -2.34 4.66 10.99
CA GLU A 85 -3.04 4.90 12.24
C GLU A 85 -2.45 6.13 12.93
N LEU A 86 -3.32 7.03 13.38
CA LEU A 86 -2.94 8.27 14.03
C LEU A 86 -3.40 8.28 15.48
N GLY A 87 -2.51 8.64 16.39
CA GLY A 87 -2.88 8.99 17.76
C GLY A 87 -3.74 10.27 17.77
N TYR A 88 -4.55 10.43 18.80
CA TYR A 88 -5.59 11.45 18.84
C TYR A 88 -5.07 12.90 18.66
N GLY A 89 -3.84 13.19 19.08
CA GLY A 89 -3.21 14.50 18.92
C GLY A 89 -2.79 14.83 17.48
N LEU A 90 -2.79 13.85 16.56
CA LEU A 90 -2.43 14.03 15.15
C LEU A 90 -3.64 13.99 14.21
N ILE A 91 -4.85 13.72 14.72
CA ILE A 91 -6.06 13.58 13.88
C ILE A 91 -6.35 14.86 13.09
N TYR A 92 -6.05 16.03 13.66
CA TYR A 92 -6.25 17.32 12.97
C TYR A 92 -5.49 17.44 11.66
N LEU A 93 -4.38 16.70 11.49
CA LEU A 93 -3.62 16.68 10.23
C LEU A 93 -4.42 16.07 9.07
N ALA A 94 -5.36 15.17 9.37
CA ALA A 94 -6.24 14.54 8.39
C ALA A 94 -7.58 15.26 8.22
N ASP A 95 -7.90 16.25 9.06
CA ASP A 95 -9.15 17.01 9.04
C ASP A 95 -8.99 18.29 8.22
N GLU A 96 -9.48 18.27 6.98
CA GLU A 96 -9.42 19.43 6.08
C GLU A 96 -10.14 20.66 6.65
N THR A 97 -11.19 20.48 7.50
CA THR A 97 -11.93 21.59 8.13
C THR A 97 -11.09 22.32 9.17
N LYS A 98 -10.08 21.66 9.73
CA LYS A 98 -9.12 22.22 10.69
C LYS A 98 -7.80 22.66 10.04
N GLY A 99 -7.76 22.70 8.70
CA GLY A 99 -6.57 23.07 7.96
C GLY A 99 -5.55 21.92 7.79
N GLY A 100 -5.94 20.68 8.05
CA GLY A 100 -5.11 19.50 7.80
C GLY A 100 -4.88 19.28 6.31
N ASP A 101 -3.66 19.02 5.92
CA ASP A 101 -3.24 18.82 4.52
C ASP A 101 -2.74 17.40 4.22
N LEU A 102 -2.77 16.50 5.21
CA LEU A 102 -2.22 15.15 5.09
C LEU A 102 -2.89 14.32 3.98
N LEU A 103 -4.22 14.39 3.84
CA LEU A 103 -4.95 13.67 2.79
C LEU A 103 -4.53 14.13 1.38
N ALA A 104 -4.44 15.45 1.17
CA ALA A 104 -4.01 16.02 -0.11
C ALA A 104 -2.56 15.63 -0.43
N ARG A 105 -1.66 15.66 0.56
CA ARG A 105 -0.27 15.25 0.41
C ARG A 105 -0.14 13.77 0.06
N ILE A 106 -0.88 12.90 0.73
CA ILE A 106 -0.88 11.45 0.43
C ILE A 106 -1.39 11.18 -0.99
N LYS A 107 -2.43 11.89 -1.44
CA LYS A 107 -2.92 11.79 -2.81
C LYS A 107 -1.83 12.16 -3.84
N ASN A 108 -1.12 13.27 -3.59
CA ASN A 108 -0.03 13.72 -4.44
C ASN A 108 1.17 12.77 -4.38
N LEU A 109 1.53 12.29 -3.20
CA LEU A 109 2.58 11.28 -3.00
C LEU A 109 2.30 10.01 -3.81
N ARG A 110 1.08 9.46 -3.73
CA ARG A 110 0.69 8.28 -4.50
C ARG A 110 0.85 8.48 -6.01
N LYS A 111 0.45 9.66 -6.51
CA LYS A 111 0.61 10.00 -7.94
C LYS A 111 2.10 10.08 -8.33
N HIS A 112 2.91 10.70 -7.49
CA HIS A 112 4.36 10.82 -7.73
C HIS A 112 5.03 9.44 -7.72
N LEU A 113 4.78 8.62 -6.70
CA LEU A 113 5.34 7.27 -6.60
C LEU A 113 4.86 6.35 -7.73
N ALA A 114 3.61 6.49 -8.17
CA ALA A 114 3.13 5.73 -9.33
C ALA A 114 3.92 6.09 -10.61
N GLN A 115 4.26 7.36 -10.81
CA GLN A 115 5.10 7.81 -11.92
C GLN A 115 6.57 7.39 -11.74
N GLU A 116 7.08 7.39 -10.51
CA GLU A 116 8.46 7.00 -10.19
C GLU A 116 8.67 5.50 -10.37
N LEU A 117 7.81 4.68 -9.79
CA LEU A 117 7.94 3.22 -9.75
C LEU A 117 7.32 2.51 -10.97
N GLY A 118 6.43 3.17 -11.68
CA GLY A 118 5.68 2.56 -12.80
C GLY A 118 4.59 1.58 -12.37
N ILE A 119 4.09 1.69 -11.12
CA ILE A 119 3.02 0.85 -10.57
C ILE A 119 1.93 1.72 -9.97
N MET A 120 0.72 1.18 -9.88
CA MET A 120 -0.36 1.84 -9.15
C MET A 120 -0.19 1.63 -7.65
N ILE A 121 -0.10 2.71 -6.89
CA ILE A 121 -0.05 2.66 -5.43
C ILE A 121 -1.47 2.52 -4.88
N PRO A 122 -1.76 1.50 -4.05
CA PRO A 122 -3.09 1.30 -3.49
C PRO A 122 -3.55 2.50 -2.65
N PRO A 123 -4.86 2.64 -2.38
CA PRO A 123 -5.37 3.63 -1.45
C PRO A 123 -4.69 3.50 -0.09
N VAL A 124 -4.40 4.64 0.54
CA VAL A 124 -3.92 4.70 1.93
C VAL A 124 -5.12 5.01 2.80
N HIS A 125 -5.48 4.08 3.66
CA HIS A 125 -6.54 4.27 4.63
C HIS A 125 -5.98 4.95 5.87
N ILE A 126 -6.62 6.05 6.29
CA ILE A 126 -6.23 6.76 7.51
C ILE A 126 -7.33 6.54 8.54
N ARG A 127 -6.93 6.13 9.73
CA ARG A 127 -7.85 5.93 10.86
C ARG A 127 -7.21 6.39 12.16
N ASP A 128 -8.03 6.74 13.11
CA ASP A 128 -7.61 7.00 14.48
C ASP A 128 -7.38 5.69 15.24
N ASN A 129 -6.40 5.70 16.13
CA ASN A 129 -6.13 4.60 17.04
C ASN A 129 -5.89 5.13 18.45
N LEU A 130 -6.86 4.89 19.34
CA LEU A 130 -6.80 5.34 20.74
C LEU A 130 -5.79 4.57 21.60
N ALA A 131 -5.26 3.45 21.10
CA ALA A 131 -4.19 2.72 21.78
C ALA A 131 -2.81 3.35 21.59
N LEU A 132 -2.65 4.23 20.57
CA LEU A 132 -1.43 4.99 20.34
C LEU A 132 -1.37 6.20 21.27
N LYS A 133 -0.13 6.62 21.60
CA LYS A 133 0.08 7.89 22.29
C LYS A 133 -0.42 9.06 21.43
N PRO A 134 -0.72 10.22 22.02
CA PRO A 134 -1.29 11.36 21.30
C PRO A 134 -0.52 11.78 20.05
N GLY A 135 0.81 11.80 20.13
CA GLY A 135 1.69 12.18 19.02
C GLY A 135 2.27 11.03 18.22
N GLU A 136 1.83 9.80 18.49
CA GLU A 136 2.34 8.60 17.82
C GLU A 136 1.50 8.31 16.56
N TYR A 137 2.16 7.78 15.54
CA TYR A 137 1.49 7.23 14.36
C TYR A 137 2.15 5.91 13.97
N SER A 138 1.40 5.04 13.32
CA SER A 138 1.93 3.80 12.74
C SER A 138 1.54 3.65 11.28
N ILE A 139 2.40 2.99 10.50
CA ILE A 139 2.17 2.65 9.10
C ILE A 139 2.03 1.14 9.01
N LEU A 140 0.93 0.69 8.42
CA LEU A 140 0.60 -0.73 8.31
C LEU A 140 0.58 -1.17 6.85
N ILE A 141 1.15 -2.35 6.59
CA ILE A 141 1.02 -3.06 5.32
C ILE A 141 0.28 -4.37 5.59
N LYS A 142 -0.84 -4.58 4.88
CA LYS A 142 -1.72 -5.75 5.06
C LYS A 142 -2.11 -5.98 6.53
N GLY A 143 -2.36 -4.88 7.26
CA GLY A 143 -2.75 -4.91 8.67
C GLY A 143 -1.61 -5.15 9.67
N VAL A 144 -0.36 -5.28 9.21
CA VAL A 144 0.81 -5.45 10.08
C VAL A 144 1.57 -4.13 10.17
N GLU A 145 1.88 -3.69 11.39
CA GLU A 145 2.72 -2.52 11.64
C GLU A 145 4.14 -2.77 11.10
N VAL A 146 4.58 -1.92 10.18
CA VAL A 146 5.92 -1.99 9.57
C VAL A 146 6.81 -0.82 9.94
N ALA A 147 6.20 0.28 10.39
CA ALA A 147 6.89 1.46 10.87
C ALA A 147 6.02 2.27 11.81
N LYS A 148 6.65 3.03 12.69
CA LYS A 148 6.00 3.99 13.58
C LYS A 148 6.88 5.21 13.80
N GLY A 149 6.27 6.32 14.20
CA GLY A 149 6.98 7.53 14.58
C GLY A 149 6.23 8.28 15.66
N GLU A 150 6.95 9.15 16.37
CA GLU A 150 6.39 10.02 17.40
C GLU A 150 6.66 11.48 17.01
N LEU A 151 5.61 12.28 16.97
CA LEU A 151 5.63 13.69 16.60
C LEU A 151 5.00 14.52 17.72
N MET A 152 5.39 15.78 17.80
CA MET A 152 4.84 16.69 18.80
C MET A 152 3.71 17.52 18.17
N PRO A 153 2.42 17.31 18.55
CA PRO A 153 1.30 18.05 17.98
C PRO A 153 1.50 19.57 18.12
N ASN A 154 1.14 20.32 17.07
CA ASN A 154 1.27 21.77 16.97
C ASN A 154 2.72 22.32 16.95
N TYR A 155 3.70 21.46 16.74
CA TYR A 155 5.09 21.84 16.51
C TYR A 155 5.48 21.63 15.05
N LEU A 156 6.60 22.22 14.65
CA LEU A 156 7.29 21.95 13.40
C LEU A 156 8.52 21.10 13.69
N MET A 157 9.05 20.44 12.66
CA MET A 157 10.32 19.74 12.76
C MET A 157 11.40 20.51 12.00
N ALA A 158 12.50 20.83 12.69
CA ALA A 158 13.68 21.47 12.14
C ALA A 158 14.79 20.43 11.98
N LEU A 159 15.26 20.25 10.75
CA LEU A 159 16.31 19.31 10.35
C LEU A 159 17.59 20.10 10.08
N PRO A 160 18.70 19.82 10.78
CA PRO A 160 19.96 20.52 10.53
C PRO A 160 20.53 20.12 9.18
N SER A 161 20.96 21.09 8.35
CA SER A 161 21.66 20.83 7.10
C SER A 161 23.10 20.36 7.31
N ARG A 162 23.67 20.60 8.49
CA ARG A 162 24.99 20.19 8.95
C ARG A 162 24.95 19.86 10.43
N SER A 163 25.79 18.93 10.87
CA SER A 163 25.82 18.45 12.26
C SER A 163 26.36 19.44 13.29
N ASP A 164 26.99 20.51 12.84
CA ASP A 164 27.61 21.57 13.68
C ASP A 164 26.64 22.73 14.00
N LEU A 165 25.41 22.71 13.51
CA LEU A 165 24.46 23.79 13.75
C LEU A 165 23.92 23.79 15.20
N ILE A 166 23.85 25.00 15.77
CA ILE A 166 23.27 25.21 17.09
C ILE A 166 21.76 25.41 16.95
N PRO A 167 20.93 24.60 17.63
CA PRO A 167 19.47 24.72 17.53
C PRO A 167 18.98 26.04 18.13
N PRO A 168 17.86 26.59 17.64
CA PRO A 168 17.21 27.75 18.21
C PRO A 168 16.90 27.55 19.70
N LYS A 169 16.88 28.63 20.45
CA LYS A 169 16.59 28.61 21.90
C LYS A 169 15.16 28.12 22.14
N GLY A 170 15.00 27.00 22.88
CA GLY A 170 13.68 26.39 23.13
C GLY A 170 13.33 25.26 22.19
N ALA A 171 14.21 24.90 21.25
CA ALA A 171 14.05 23.70 20.43
C ALA A 171 14.20 22.43 21.27
N ILE A 172 13.33 21.44 21.01
CA ILE A 172 13.28 20.16 21.74
C ILE A 172 13.95 19.10 20.87
N PRO A 173 15.04 18.46 21.33
CA PRO A 173 15.75 17.47 20.53
C PRO A 173 14.89 16.23 20.31
N THR A 174 14.98 15.69 19.08
CA THR A 174 14.29 14.48 18.65
C THR A 174 15.07 13.79 17.53
N LYS A 175 14.53 12.69 17.04
CA LYS A 175 15.02 12.02 15.83
C LYS A 175 13.93 12.01 14.76
N GLU A 176 14.32 12.30 13.53
CA GLU A 176 13.42 12.20 12.39
C GLU A 176 13.09 10.71 12.13
N PRO A 177 11.79 10.35 12.01
CA PRO A 177 11.38 8.93 12.02
C PRO A 177 11.81 8.12 10.79
N THR A 178 12.08 8.75 9.64
CA THR A 178 12.37 8.06 8.38
C THR A 178 13.80 7.52 8.34
N PHE A 179 14.78 8.40 8.63
CA PHE A 179 16.20 8.12 8.51
C PHE A 179 16.94 8.09 9.86
N GLY A 180 16.24 8.41 10.95
CA GLY A 180 16.82 8.47 12.30
C GLY A 180 17.80 9.61 12.53
N MET A 181 17.80 10.62 11.65
CA MET A 181 18.67 11.80 11.75
C MET A 181 18.28 12.65 12.97
N ASP A 182 19.26 13.39 13.48
CA ASP A 182 19.00 14.36 14.53
C ASP A 182 18.09 15.47 14.01
N ALA A 183 17.07 15.81 14.80
CA ALA A 183 16.06 16.81 14.49
C ALA A 183 15.62 17.53 15.76
N TYR A 184 14.84 18.60 15.60
CA TYR A 184 14.32 19.37 16.71
C TYR A 184 12.87 19.73 16.48
N PHE A 185 12.03 19.63 17.51
CA PHE A 185 10.72 20.24 17.49
C PHE A 185 10.82 21.72 17.87
N ILE A 186 10.23 22.59 17.06
CA ILE A 186 10.21 24.04 17.26
C ILE A 186 8.77 24.55 17.14
N ASN A 187 8.47 25.65 17.85
CA ASN A 187 7.22 26.38 17.66
C ASN A 187 7.24 27.14 16.33
N GLU A 188 6.05 27.45 15.79
CA GLU A 188 5.90 28.22 14.55
C GLU A 188 6.66 29.55 14.60
N GLU A 189 6.69 30.21 15.77
CA GLU A 189 7.39 31.51 16.00
C GLU A 189 8.91 31.42 15.75
N LEU A 190 9.50 30.22 15.89
CA LEU A 190 10.93 30.01 15.70
C LEU A 190 11.28 29.60 14.28
N ARG A 191 10.31 29.50 13.36
CA ARG A 191 10.51 29.06 11.97
C ARG A 191 11.58 29.88 11.26
N GLU A 192 11.40 31.20 11.22
CA GLU A 192 12.33 32.10 10.50
C GLU A 192 13.74 32.07 11.11
N GLU A 193 13.86 32.03 12.44
CA GLU A 193 15.14 31.93 13.12
C GLU A 193 15.85 30.62 12.77
N ALA A 194 15.13 29.50 12.76
CA ALA A 194 15.68 28.20 12.41
C ALA A 194 16.11 28.15 10.94
N GLU A 195 15.32 28.68 10.02
CA GLU A 195 15.66 28.71 8.58
C GLU A 195 16.91 29.58 8.32
N ILE A 196 17.03 30.74 8.97
CA ILE A 196 18.23 31.63 8.90
C ILE A 196 19.44 30.90 9.49
N ALA A 197 19.28 30.14 10.56
CA ALA A 197 20.36 29.35 11.17
C ALA A 197 20.79 28.14 10.31
N GLY A 198 20.11 27.84 9.20
CA GLY A 198 20.46 26.77 8.27
C GLY A 198 19.73 25.45 8.51
N PHE A 199 18.62 25.48 9.25
CA PHE A 199 17.74 24.31 9.39
C PHE A 199 16.71 24.28 8.27
N THR A 200 16.35 23.07 7.82
CA THR A 200 15.18 22.85 6.96
C THR A 200 13.98 22.61 7.85
N VAL A 201 13.01 23.53 7.82
CA VAL A 201 11.80 23.44 8.65
C VAL A 201 10.66 22.84 7.87
N VAL A 202 10.06 21.78 8.41
CA VAL A 202 8.96 21.05 7.79
C VAL A 202 7.78 20.88 8.75
N ASN A 203 6.56 20.81 8.21
CA ASN A 203 5.38 20.49 9.00
C ASN A 203 5.26 18.97 9.24
N LEU A 204 4.45 18.59 10.23
CA LEU A 204 4.29 17.19 10.63
C LEU A 204 3.71 16.31 9.52
N SER A 205 2.80 16.84 8.69
CA SER A 205 2.26 16.11 7.53
C SER A 205 3.35 15.76 6.53
N THR A 206 4.36 16.65 6.34
CA THR A 206 5.51 16.37 5.48
C THR A 206 6.35 15.22 6.05
N VAL A 207 6.60 15.21 7.36
CA VAL A 207 7.34 14.13 8.02
C VAL A 207 6.64 12.79 7.82
N ILE A 208 5.32 12.72 8.10
CA ILE A 208 4.53 11.50 7.90
C ILE A 208 4.56 11.05 6.43
N THR A 209 4.39 11.98 5.47
CA THR A 209 4.36 11.61 4.06
C THR A 209 5.74 11.21 3.53
N THR A 210 6.83 11.76 4.05
CA THR A 210 8.18 11.32 3.72
C THR A 210 8.43 9.91 4.23
N HIS A 211 8.07 9.63 5.48
CA HIS A 211 8.17 8.28 6.06
C HIS A 211 7.32 7.28 5.28
N LEU A 212 6.07 7.63 4.98
CA LEU A 212 5.20 6.81 4.15
C LEU A 212 5.80 6.53 2.76
N SER A 213 6.44 7.53 2.14
CA SER A 213 7.11 7.38 0.85
C SER A 213 8.17 6.29 0.88
N GLU A 214 9.05 6.34 1.88
CA GLU A 214 10.14 5.37 2.02
C GLU A 214 9.61 3.96 2.37
N ILE A 215 8.56 3.87 3.18
CA ILE A 215 7.89 2.60 3.48
C ILE A 215 7.25 2.01 2.22
N ILE A 216 6.55 2.82 1.41
CA ILE A 216 5.97 2.35 0.14
C ILE A 216 7.07 1.85 -0.80
N LYS A 217 8.18 2.57 -0.94
CA LYS A 217 9.32 2.14 -1.78
C LYS A 217 9.92 0.83 -1.27
N LYS A 218 10.12 0.71 0.02
CA LYS A 218 10.72 -0.48 0.65
C LYS A 218 9.87 -1.74 0.48
N TYR A 219 8.53 -1.60 0.52
CA TYR A 219 7.58 -2.71 0.43
C TYR A 219 6.77 -2.70 -0.86
N ALA A 220 7.28 -2.04 -1.90
CA ALA A 220 6.59 -1.91 -3.19
C ALA A 220 6.28 -3.26 -3.85
N ASP A 221 7.15 -4.25 -3.67
CA ASP A 221 6.96 -5.62 -4.13
C ASP A 221 5.78 -6.32 -3.44
N GLU A 222 5.57 -6.07 -2.13
CA GLU A 222 4.43 -6.62 -1.39
C GLU A 222 3.10 -5.97 -1.78
N LEU A 223 3.13 -4.69 -2.19
CA LEU A 223 1.97 -3.95 -2.66
C LEU A 223 1.56 -4.35 -4.09
N LEU A 224 2.46 -4.97 -4.85
CA LEU A 224 2.20 -5.46 -6.21
C LEU A 224 1.47 -6.81 -6.16
N THR A 225 0.16 -6.77 -5.87
CA THR A 225 -0.71 -7.94 -5.82
C THR A 225 -1.01 -8.48 -7.22
N LYS A 226 -1.56 -9.70 -7.32
CA LYS A 226 -2.05 -10.25 -8.60
C LYS A 226 -3.08 -9.36 -9.28
N GLN A 227 -3.92 -8.69 -8.50
CA GLN A 227 -4.91 -7.76 -9.03
C GLN A 227 -4.27 -6.53 -9.66
N GLU A 228 -3.21 -5.99 -9.05
CA GLU A 228 -2.46 -4.87 -9.64
C GLU A 228 -1.72 -5.29 -10.91
N VAL A 229 -1.14 -6.49 -10.93
CA VAL A 229 -0.52 -7.05 -12.14
C VAL A 229 -1.56 -7.25 -13.25
N GLN A 230 -2.76 -7.74 -12.92
CA GLN A 230 -3.85 -7.86 -13.89
C GLN A 230 -4.24 -6.49 -14.48
N ARG A 231 -4.32 -5.45 -13.66
CA ARG A 231 -4.57 -4.07 -14.13
C ARG A 231 -3.48 -3.55 -15.06
N ILE A 232 -2.22 -3.87 -14.78
CA ILE A 232 -1.09 -3.55 -15.68
C ILE A 232 -1.29 -4.24 -17.01
N ILE A 233 -1.59 -5.55 -17.00
CA ILE A 233 -1.87 -6.36 -18.19
C ILE A 233 -3.04 -5.80 -18.99
N ASP A 234 -4.17 -5.49 -18.34
CA ASP A 234 -5.36 -4.94 -18.99
C ASP A 234 -5.07 -3.59 -19.63
N THR A 235 -4.25 -2.77 -19.00
CA THR A 235 -3.85 -1.47 -19.54
C THR A 235 -2.91 -1.62 -20.72
N LEU A 236 -1.89 -2.49 -20.61
CA LEU A 236 -0.93 -2.73 -21.67
C LEU A 236 -1.60 -3.37 -22.90
N SER A 237 -2.54 -4.29 -22.69
CA SER A 237 -3.29 -4.97 -23.74
C SER A 237 -4.11 -4.03 -24.63
N LYS A 238 -4.53 -2.87 -24.12
CA LYS A 238 -5.24 -1.85 -24.92
C LYS A 238 -4.37 -1.27 -26.03
N TYR A 239 -3.08 -1.16 -25.80
CA TYR A 239 -2.13 -0.53 -26.74
C TYR A 239 -1.26 -1.58 -27.46
N TYR A 240 -0.93 -2.68 -26.80
CA TYR A 240 0.00 -3.72 -27.25
C TYR A 240 -0.58 -5.13 -27.05
N PRO A 241 -1.73 -5.46 -27.67
CA PRO A 241 -2.42 -6.73 -27.42
C PRO A 241 -1.59 -7.97 -27.78
N LYS A 242 -0.79 -7.92 -28.84
CA LYS A 242 0.03 -9.06 -29.29
C LYS A 242 1.14 -9.41 -28.30
N ILE A 243 1.80 -8.41 -27.70
CA ILE A 243 2.86 -8.62 -26.71
C ILE A 243 2.27 -9.30 -25.47
N VAL A 244 1.11 -8.83 -25.03
CA VAL A 244 0.42 -9.40 -23.87
C VAL A 244 -0.05 -10.83 -24.16
N GLU A 245 -0.63 -11.07 -25.33
CA GLU A 245 -1.09 -12.40 -25.75
C GLU A 245 0.08 -13.41 -25.78
N GLU A 246 1.19 -13.07 -26.41
CA GLU A 246 2.39 -13.90 -26.47
C GLU A 246 2.96 -14.20 -25.07
N CYS A 247 3.07 -13.18 -24.22
CA CYS A 247 3.53 -13.34 -22.85
C CYS A 247 2.62 -14.30 -22.06
N LEU A 248 1.29 -14.12 -22.12
CA LEU A 248 0.32 -14.95 -21.38
C LEU A 248 0.23 -16.38 -21.92
N ASN A 249 0.50 -16.62 -23.20
CA ASN A 249 0.58 -17.95 -23.78
C ASN A 249 1.80 -18.72 -23.27
N ASN A 250 2.89 -18.02 -22.98
CA ASN A 250 4.16 -18.59 -22.56
C ASN A 250 4.32 -18.70 -21.05
N VAL A 251 3.76 -17.78 -20.24
CA VAL A 251 3.88 -17.81 -18.78
C VAL A 251 2.56 -17.47 -18.08
N ASN A 252 2.38 -17.99 -16.88
CA ASN A 252 1.21 -17.66 -16.08
C ASN A 252 1.38 -16.36 -15.28
N LEU A 253 0.26 -15.79 -14.83
CA LEU A 253 0.21 -14.55 -14.05
C LEU A 253 1.13 -14.56 -12.83
N THR A 254 1.32 -15.71 -12.18
CA THR A 254 2.17 -15.84 -10.99
C THR A 254 3.64 -15.64 -11.32
N ILE A 255 4.11 -16.12 -12.47
CA ILE A 255 5.49 -15.91 -12.94
C ILE A 255 5.70 -14.45 -13.28
N ILE A 256 4.75 -13.85 -14.03
CA ILE A 256 4.81 -12.41 -14.36
C ILE A 256 4.89 -11.57 -13.08
N GLN A 257 3.99 -11.82 -12.12
CA GLN A 257 4.00 -11.13 -10.83
C GLN A 257 5.35 -11.23 -10.14
N LYS A 258 5.92 -12.42 -10.08
CA LYS A 258 7.22 -12.65 -9.43
C LYS A 258 8.37 -11.91 -10.10
N VAL A 259 8.40 -11.87 -11.45
CA VAL A 259 9.40 -11.10 -12.20
C VAL A 259 9.26 -9.60 -11.89
N LEU A 260 8.05 -9.07 -11.95
CA LEU A 260 7.79 -7.66 -11.64
C LEU A 260 8.13 -7.30 -10.19
N GLN A 261 7.82 -8.19 -9.24
CA GLN A 261 8.17 -8.04 -7.83
C GLN A 261 9.69 -8.03 -7.63
N ASN A 262 10.43 -8.93 -8.29
CA ASN A 262 11.88 -8.98 -8.21
C ASN A 262 12.52 -7.70 -8.75
N LEU A 263 12.04 -7.17 -9.87
CA LEU A 263 12.53 -5.92 -10.44
C LEU A 263 12.34 -4.74 -9.47
N ILE A 264 11.12 -4.58 -8.94
CA ILE A 264 10.79 -3.50 -8.00
C ILE A 264 11.57 -3.63 -6.69
N LYS A 265 11.73 -4.84 -6.17
CA LYS A 265 12.52 -5.11 -4.95
C LYS A 265 13.98 -4.68 -5.11
N GLU A 266 14.51 -4.72 -6.32
CA GLU A 266 15.85 -4.23 -6.64
C GLU A 266 15.89 -2.76 -7.07
N GLY A 267 14.78 -2.01 -6.88
CA GLY A 267 14.68 -0.59 -7.19
C GLY A 267 14.58 -0.27 -8.68
N ILE A 268 14.27 -1.27 -9.52
CA ILE A 268 14.11 -1.07 -10.96
C ILE A 268 12.66 -0.68 -11.26
N PRO A 269 12.39 0.52 -11.79
CA PRO A 269 11.04 0.97 -12.05
C PRO A 269 10.40 0.22 -13.22
N LEU A 270 9.13 -0.12 -13.11
CA LEU A 270 8.35 -0.82 -14.15
C LEU A 270 7.79 0.14 -15.21
N LYS A 271 8.61 1.08 -15.69
CA LYS A 271 8.17 2.09 -16.67
C LYS A 271 8.15 1.55 -18.10
N ASP A 272 9.07 0.69 -18.43
CA ASP A 272 9.20 0.06 -19.75
C ASP A 272 8.54 -1.32 -19.76
N LEU A 273 7.20 -1.33 -19.59
CA LEU A 273 6.43 -2.55 -19.60
C LEU A 273 6.51 -3.31 -20.93
N ILE A 274 6.73 -2.59 -22.04
CA ILE A 274 6.86 -3.21 -23.36
C ILE A 274 8.05 -4.15 -23.36
N THR A 275 9.25 -3.63 -23.09
CA THR A 275 10.49 -4.44 -23.03
C THR A 275 10.40 -5.56 -22.01
N ILE A 276 9.76 -5.31 -20.86
CA ILE A 276 9.57 -6.33 -19.81
C ILE A 276 8.72 -7.48 -20.35
N PHE A 277 7.53 -7.21 -20.90
CA PHE A 277 6.60 -8.23 -21.35
C PHE A 277 7.09 -8.96 -22.61
N GLU A 278 7.73 -8.26 -23.56
CA GLU A 278 8.40 -8.91 -24.71
C GLU A 278 9.45 -9.89 -24.23
N THR A 279 10.35 -9.46 -23.32
CA THR A 279 11.41 -10.35 -22.81
C THR A 279 10.84 -11.54 -22.06
N ILE A 280 9.80 -11.36 -21.24
CA ILE A 280 9.12 -12.48 -20.57
C ILE A 280 8.45 -13.41 -21.60
N GLY A 281 7.86 -12.88 -22.66
CA GLY A 281 7.28 -13.67 -23.76
C GLY A 281 8.33 -14.50 -24.47
N ASP A 282 9.41 -13.87 -24.94
CA ASP A 282 10.49 -14.53 -25.69
C ASP A 282 11.12 -15.69 -24.92
N TYR A 283 11.54 -15.44 -23.67
CA TYR A 283 12.27 -16.43 -22.86
C TYR A 283 11.32 -17.35 -22.09
N GLY A 284 10.10 -16.91 -21.81
CA GLY A 284 9.10 -17.64 -21.03
C GLY A 284 8.62 -18.94 -21.67
N ALA A 285 8.81 -19.14 -22.98
CA ALA A 285 8.51 -20.41 -23.64
C ALA A 285 9.36 -21.55 -23.07
N THR A 286 10.63 -21.29 -22.79
CA THR A 286 11.62 -22.31 -22.35
C THR A 286 11.99 -22.21 -20.87
N ILE A 287 11.90 -21.01 -20.29
CA ILE A 287 12.33 -20.70 -18.91
C ILE A 287 11.10 -20.39 -18.07
N LYS A 288 10.85 -21.19 -17.04
CA LYS A 288 9.73 -21.01 -16.09
C LYS A 288 10.17 -20.50 -14.71
N ASP A 289 11.48 -20.42 -14.45
CA ASP A 289 12.02 -19.86 -13.22
C ASP A 289 11.94 -18.33 -13.26
N PRO A 290 11.14 -17.68 -12.38
CA PRO A 290 10.99 -16.24 -12.40
C PRO A 290 12.27 -15.48 -12.03
N GLU A 291 13.18 -16.08 -11.24
CA GLU A 291 14.47 -15.47 -10.92
C GLU A 291 15.36 -15.39 -12.14
N ILE A 292 15.40 -16.46 -12.96
CA ILE A 292 16.16 -16.48 -14.21
C ILE A 292 15.56 -15.53 -15.25
N LEU A 293 14.23 -15.52 -15.39
CA LEU A 293 13.54 -14.58 -16.27
C LEU A 293 13.83 -13.12 -15.88
N THR A 294 13.88 -12.83 -14.56
CA THR A 294 14.25 -11.51 -14.06
C THR A 294 15.64 -11.08 -14.57
N GLU A 295 16.63 -11.98 -14.58
CA GLU A 295 17.98 -11.66 -15.08
C GLU A 295 17.97 -11.30 -16.57
N TYR A 296 17.18 -12.00 -17.40
CA TYR A 296 17.03 -11.63 -18.83
C TYR A 296 16.36 -10.26 -19.01
N VAL A 297 15.31 -10.00 -18.25
CA VAL A 297 14.62 -8.70 -18.28
C VAL A 297 15.58 -7.59 -17.83
N ARG A 298 16.37 -7.80 -16.78
CA ARG A 298 17.36 -6.84 -16.30
C ARG A 298 18.39 -6.47 -17.36
N GLN A 299 18.88 -7.46 -18.13
CA GLN A 299 19.82 -7.19 -19.22
C GLN A 299 19.23 -6.24 -20.28
N LYS A 300 17.95 -6.37 -20.60
CA LYS A 300 17.24 -5.45 -21.52
C LYS A 300 16.98 -4.08 -20.90
N LEU A 301 16.83 -4.00 -19.58
CA LEU A 301 16.61 -2.77 -18.83
C LEU A 301 17.93 -2.10 -18.35
N SER A 302 19.07 -2.51 -18.86
CA SER A 302 20.41 -2.07 -18.43
C SER A 302 20.54 -0.55 -18.24
N ARG A 303 19.98 0.25 -19.16
CA ARG A 303 20.01 1.73 -19.06
C ARG A 303 19.28 2.27 -17.84
N TYR A 304 18.16 1.64 -17.44
CA TYR A 304 17.43 2.03 -16.24
C TYR A 304 18.19 1.66 -14.97
N ILE A 305 18.89 0.52 -14.99
CA ILE A 305 19.64 -0.01 -13.84
C ILE A 305 20.87 0.84 -13.53
N ILE A 306 21.64 1.24 -14.55
CA ILE A 306 22.89 1.99 -14.35
C ILE A 306 22.67 3.49 -14.18
N LYS A 307 21.54 4.03 -14.67
CA LYS A 307 21.27 5.47 -14.66
C LYS A 307 21.46 6.16 -13.30
N PRO A 308 21.01 5.59 -12.16
CA PRO A 308 21.18 6.24 -10.85
C PRO A 308 22.63 6.40 -10.39
N VAL A 309 23.53 5.54 -10.87
CA VAL A 309 24.95 5.52 -10.47
C VAL A 309 25.89 6.03 -11.56
N LEU A 310 25.35 6.28 -12.77
CA LEU A 310 26.13 6.77 -13.90
C LEU A 310 26.54 8.24 -13.71
N LYS A 311 27.80 8.56 -13.83
CA LYS A 311 28.32 9.91 -13.76
C LYS A 311 29.16 10.20 -15.02
N ASP A 312 28.79 11.22 -15.79
CA ASP A 312 29.54 11.66 -17.01
C ASP A 312 29.91 10.49 -17.95
N HIS A 313 28.93 9.62 -18.28
CA HIS A 313 29.12 8.40 -19.08
C HIS A 313 30.13 7.38 -18.49
N THR A 314 30.47 7.54 -17.22
CA THR A 314 31.37 6.63 -16.50
C THR A 314 30.61 5.96 -15.38
N LEU A 315 30.74 4.64 -15.27
CA LEU A 315 30.11 3.82 -14.25
C LEU A 315 31.15 3.46 -13.17
N PRO A 316 31.09 4.07 -11.98
CA PRO A 316 31.97 3.70 -10.89
C PRO A 316 31.55 2.34 -10.30
N VAL A 317 32.48 1.39 -10.28
CA VAL A 317 32.19 0.04 -9.81
C VAL A 317 33.17 -0.44 -8.74
N ILE A 318 32.65 -1.23 -7.83
CA ILE A 318 33.39 -2.11 -6.94
C ILE A 318 33.35 -3.51 -7.56
N LEU A 319 34.51 -4.03 -7.98
CA LEU A 319 34.57 -5.31 -8.63
C LEU A 319 34.64 -6.45 -7.62
N THR A 320 33.88 -7.50 -7.86
CA THR A 320 33.95 -8.74 -7.09
C THR A 320 35.17 -9.55 -7.50
N GLY A 321 36.06 -9.87 -6.55
CA GLY A 321 37.24 -10.66 -6.80
C GLY A 321 36.96 -12.13 -7.13
N ASP A 322 37.83 -12.77 -7.88
CA ASP A 322 37.68 -14.15 -8.35
C ASP A 322 37.49 -15.15 -7.20
N ASP A 323 38.13 -14.93 -6.06
CA ASP A 323 38.00 -15.75 -4.85
C ASP A 323 36.60 -15.74 -4.25
N ILE A 324 35.94 -14.56 -4.23
CA ILE A 324 34.55 -14.43 -3.82
C ILE A 324 33.64 -15.08 -4.86
N GLU A 325 33.86 -14.80 -6.14
CA GLU A 325 33.07 -15.41 -7.22
C GLU A 325 33.10 -16.94 -7.20
N GLU A 326 34.29 -17.54 -7.05
CA GLU A 326 34.46 -18.98 -6.95
C GLU A 326 33.80 -19.53 -5.69
N THR A 327 33.92 -18.85 -4.55
CA THR A 327 33.34 -19.26 -3.30
C THR A 327 31.80 -19.31 -3.43
N ILE A 328 31.19 -18.27 -3.99
CA ILE A 328 29.75 -18.25 -4.23
C ILE A 328 29.36 -19.33 -5.24
N LYS A 329 30.05 -19.46 -6.38
CA LYS A 329 29.79 -20.49 -7.40
C LYS A 329 29.83 -21.93 -6.82
N LYS A 330 30.84 -22.24 -6.00
CA LYS A 330 30.97 -23.53 -5.33
C LYS A 330 29.90 -23.78 -4.27
N SER A 331 29.33 -22.72 -3.70
CA SER A 331 28.26 -22.79 -2.70
C SER A 331 26.85 -22.82 -3.30
N LEU A 332 26.71 -22.80 -4.65
CA LEU A 332 25.42 -22.94 -5.31
C LEU A 332 25.00 -24.39 -5.37
N GLN A 333 23.84 -24.67 -4.80
CA GLN A 333 23.20 -26.00 -4.87
C GLN A 333 21.94 -25.92 -5.73
N ARG A 334 21.85 -26.82 -6.71
CA ARG A 334 20.69 -26.96 -7.57
C ARG A 334 19.74 -27.99 -6.97
N THR A 335 18.50 -27.58 -6.76
CA THR A 335 17.39 -28.43 -6.30
C THR A 335 16.25 -28.41 -7.32
N GLU A 336 15.24 -29.26 -7.14
CA GLU A 336 14.01 -29.21 -7.95
C GLU A 336 13.26 -27.87 -7.85
N GLN A 337 13.44 -27.14 -6.75
CA GLN A 337 12.81 -25.84 -6.49
C GLN A 337 13.61 -24.64 -6.98
N GLY A 338 14.81 -24.85 -7.55
CA GLY A 338 15.70 -23.80 -8.04
C GLY A 338 17.14 -23.91 -7.53
N THR A 339 17.93 -22.88 -7.78
CA THR A 339 19.33 -22.80 -7.33
C THR A 339 19.43 -21.93 -6.09
N PHE A 340 19.95 -22.47 -5.00
CA PHE A 340 20.10 -21.80 -3.72
C PHE A 340 21.57 -21.63 -3.34
N LEU A 341 21.87 -20.53 -2.64
CA LEU A 341 23.19 -20.28 -2.08
C LEU A 341 23.28 -20.93 -0.69
N MET A 342 24.11 -21.96 -0.57
CA MET A 342 24.41 -22.65 0.69
C MET A 342 25.85 -22.32 1.12
N ILE A 343 26.05 -21.10 1.61
CA ILE A 343 27.35 -20.60 2.06
C ILE A 343 27.48 -20.68 3.57
N ASP A 344 28.70 -20.94 4.07
CA ASP A 344 28.98 -20.88 5.49
C ASP A 344 28.67 -19.46 6.02
N PRO A 345 27.90 -19.33 7.12
CA PRO A 345 27.52 -18.03 7.68
C PRO A 345 28.71 -17.12 7.98
N LYS A 346 29.85 -17.69 8.41
CA LYS A 346 31.07 -16.92 8.68
C LYS A 346 31.68 -16.34 7.39
N ILE A 347 31.69 -17.14 6.33
CA ILE A 347 32.16 -16.68 5.02
C ILE A 347 31.21 -15.64 4.45
N GLY A 348 29.91 -15.88 4.53
CA GLY A 348 28.87 -14.93 4.12
C GLY A 348 29.02 -13.57 4.82
N SER A 349 29.21 -13.59 6.15
CA SER A 349 29.43 -12.36 6.94
C SER A 349 30.73 -11.63 6.52
N LYS A 350 31.83 -12.35 6.28
CA LYS A 350 33.09 -11.75 5.78
C LYS A 350 32.88 -11.05 4.44
N ILE A 351 32.15 -11.67 3.50
CA ILE A 351 31.81 -11.07 2.20
C ILE A 351 31.01 -9.79 2.38
N VAL A 352 29.92 -9.83 3.19
CA VAL A 352 29.09 -8.65 3.47
C VAL A 352 29.92 -7.52 4.07
N THR A 353 30.74 -7.81 5.07
CA THR A 353 31.61 -6.80 5.72
C THR A 353 32.59 -6.19 4.73
N ALA A 354 33.22 -7.00 3.88
CA ALA A 354 34.19 -6.51 2.88
C ALA A 354 33.53 -5.55 1.88
N PHE A 355 32.34 -5.87 1.37
CA PHE A 355 31.59 -4.95 0.50
C PHE A 355 31.11 -3.70 1.24
N THR A 356 30.66 -3.82 2.48
CA THR A 356 30.23 -2.66 3.30
C THR A 356 31.38 -1.66 3.44
N GLN A 357 32.55 -2.12 3.81
CA GLN A 357 33.76 -1.27 3.94
C GLN A 357 34.19 -0.62 2.61
N ALA A 358 34.09 -1.35 1.49
CA ALA A 358 34.38 -0.81 0.19
C ALA A 358 33.40 0.29 -0.23
N VAL A 359 32.10 0.09 0.02
CA VAL A 359 31.06 1.09 -0.23
C VAL A 359 31.25 2.32 0.65
N GLU A 360 31.57 2.15 1.93
CA GLU A 360 31.86 3.25 2.85
C GLU A 360 33.04 4.09 2.37
N ARG A 361 34.15 3.45 1.91
CA ARG A 361 35.32 4.15 1.33
C ARG A 361 34.93 4.95 0.07
N ALA A 362 34.06 4.41 -0.79
CA ALA A 362 33.55 5.15 -1.95
C ALA A 362 32.68 6.35 -1.50
N GLY A 363 31.82 6.14 -0.48
CA GLY A 363 30.95 7.17 0.10
C GLY A 363 31.74 8.35 0.68
N GLN A 364 32.91 8.10 1.32
CA GLN A 364 33.81 9.16 1.81
C GLN A 364 34.32 10.06 0.66
N LYS A 365 34.32 9.56 -0.57
CA LYS A 365 34.67 10.32 -1.79
C LYS A 365 33.42 10.91 -2.49
N ASN A 366 32.23 10.85 -1.88
CA ASN A 366 30.96 11.22 -2.48
C ASN A 366 30.65 10.47 -3.80
N ILE A 367 31.04 9.19 -3.88
CA ILE A 367 30.76 8.33 -5.02
C ILE A 367 29.77 7.23 -4.57
N ILE A 368 28.70 7.07 -5.32
CA ILE A 368 27.76 5.95 -5.16
C ILE A 368 28.19 4.88 -6.20
N PRO A 369 28.80 3.78 -5.78
CA PRO A 369 29.28 2.75 -6.69
C PRO A 369 28.17 1.73 -7.01
N ALA A 370 28.31 1.00 -8.14
CA ALA A 370 27.66 -0.28 -8.33
C ALA A 370 28.62 -1.42 -7.97
N ILE A 371 28.08 -2.55 -7.50
CA ILE A 371 28.88 -3.78 -7.32
C ILE A 371 28.79 -4.58 -8.60
N LEU A 372 29.93 -4.86 -9.23
CA LEU A 372 30.06 -5.57 -10.49
C LEU A 372 30.53 -7.01 -10.25
N CYS A 373 29.79 -7.97 -10.80
CA CYS A 373 30.12 -9.40 -10.71
C CYS A 373 29.75 -10.16 -12.00
N SER A 374 30.03 -11.47 -12.04
CA SER A 374 29.59 -12.32 -13.13
C SER A 374 28.07 -12.58 -13.09
N PRO A 375 27.41 -12.79 -14.26
CA PRO A 375 25.95 -13.05 -14.33
C PRO A 375 25.49 -14.23 -13.47
N ILE A 376 26.34 -15.25 -13.34
CA ILE A 376 25.99 -16.50 -12.61
C ILE A 376 25.74 -16.25 -11.14
N ILE A 377 26.51 -15.35 -10.51
CA ILE A 377 26.43 -15.10 -9.07
C ILE A 377 25.62 -13.87 -8.71
N ARG A 378 25.29 -13.00 -9.67
CA ARG A 378 24.70 -11.68 -9.42
C ARG A 378 23.49 -11.73 -8.47
N ARG A 379 22.48 -12.56 -8.78
CA ARG A 379 21.26 -12.66 -7.95
C ARG A 379 21.56 -13.21 -6.56
N HIS A 380 22.52 -14.12 -6.44
CA HIS A 380 22.90 -14.72 -5.16
C HIS A 380 23.72 -13.75 -4.30
N LEU A 381 24.63 -13.00 -4.91
CA LEU A 381 25.36 -11.93 -4.24
C LEU A 381 24.39 -10.83 -3.79
N ARG A 382 23.42 -10.42 -4.62
CA ARG A 382 22.39 -9.46 -4.23
C ARG A 382 21.63 -9.91 -2.99
N LYS A 383 21.13 -11.16 -2.96
CA LYS A 383 20.44 -11.72 -1.81
C LYS A 383 21.29 -11.77 -0.54
N LEU A 384 22.59 -11.99 -0.69
CA LEU A 384 23.53 -12.03 0.44
C LEU A 384 23.70 -10.66 1.10
N ILE A 385 23.80 -9.60 0.29
CA ILE A 385 24.13 -8.25 0.78
C ILE A 385 22.91 -7.33 0.95
N GLU A 386 21.71 -7.70 0.47
CA GLU A 386 20.54 -6.82 0.40
C GLU A 386 20.12 -6.24 1.77
N ARG A 387 20.39 -6.95 2.87
CA ARG A 387 20.03 -6.48 4.21
C ARG A 387 20.87 -5.31 4.69
N THR A 388 22.12 -5.26 4.26
CA THR A 388 23.10 -4.24 4.70
C THR A 388 23.28 -3.15 3.66
N LEU A 389 23.30 -3.53 2.38
CA LEU A 389 23.57 -2.65 1.25
C LEU A 389 22.37 -2.59 0.28
N ALA A 390 21.15 -2.39 0.82
CA ALA A 390 19.92 -2.37 0.02
C ALA A 390 19.95 -1.32 -1.10
N TYR A 391 20.60 -0.17 -0.85
CA TYR A 391 20.68 0.97 -1.76
C TYR A 391 21.76 0.86 -2.83
N VAL A 392 22.68 -0.12 -2.74
CA VAL A 392 23.77 -0.31 -3.68
C VAL A 392 23.35 -1.31 -4.77
N PRO A 393 23.30 -0.92 -6.05
CA PRO A 393 22.93 -1.85 -7.11
C PRO A 393 24.04 -2.90 -7.34
N VAL A 394 23.61 -4.15 -7.46
CA VAL A 394 24.47 -5.26 -7.91
C VAL A 394 24.17 -5.51 -9.37
N ILE A 395 25.17 -5.37 -10.22
CA ILE A 395 25.05 -5.51 -11.67
C ILE A 395 26.00 -6.59 -12.20
N SER A 396 25.61 -7.18 -13.30
CA SER A 396 26.45 -8.12 -14.02
C SER A 396 27.10 -7.45 -15.24
N GLN A 397 28.17 -8.04 -15.73
CA GLN A 397 28.85 -7.59 -16.97
C GLN A 397 27.88 -7.55 -18.17
N ALA A 398 26.87 -8.45 -18.21
CA ALA A 398 25.87 -8.51 -19.26
C ALA A 398 24.84 -7.35 -19.22
N GLU A 399 24.81 -6.59 -18.12
CA GLU A 399 23.92 -5.44 -17.94
C GLU A 399 24.60 -4.10 -18.24
N ILE A 400 25.84 -4.10 -18.71
CA ILE A 400 26.56 -2.88 -19.02
C ILE A 400 26.56 -2.66 -20.54
N PRO A 401 25.93 -1.57 -21.02
CA PRO A 401 26.01 -1.21 -22.44
C PRO A 401 27.45 -0.94 -22.89
N THR A 402 27.77 -1.31 -24.13
CA THR A 402 29.14 -1.21 -24.68
C THR A 402 29.70 0.21 -24.74
N GLU A 403 28.82 1.21 -24.80
CA GLU A 403 29.16 2.62 -24.84
C GLU A 403 29.56 3.22 -23.49
N ILE A 404 29.35 2.49 -22.37
CA ILE A 404 29.60 2.99 -21.01
C ILE A 404 31.04 2.64 -20.59
N LYS A 405 31.77 3.66 -20.15
CA LYS A 405 33.09 3.49 -19.57
C LYS A 405 33.01 2.99 -18.13
N ILE A 406 33.75 1.97 -17.79
CA ILE A 406 33.81 1.41 -16.43
C ILE A 406 35.00 2.01 -15.69
N GLU A 407 34.75 2.54 -14.50
CA GLU A 407 35.81 2.98 -13.56
C GLU A 407 35.83 2.03 -12.36
N VAL A 408 36.88 1.23 -12.27
CA VAL A 408 37.05 0.31 -11.13
C VAL A 408 37.64 1.09 -9.96
N LEU A 409 36.84 1.29 -8.91
CA LEU A 409 37.27 1.98 -7.68
C LEU A 409 38.09 1.05 -6.80
N GLU A 410 37.68 -0.19 -6.68
CA GLU A 410 38.31 -1.20 -5.82
C GLU A 410 37.93 -2.62 -6.27
N VAL A 411 38.76 -3.60 -5.95
CA VAL A 411 38.46 -5.03 -6.10
C VAL A 411 38.34 -5.65 -4.71
N VAL A 412 37.15 -6.09 -4.36
CA VAL A 412 36.87 -6.74 -3.06
C VAL A 412 37.29 -8.21 -3.13
N ARG A 413 38.10 -8.65 -2.19
CA ARG A 413 38.60 -10.02 -2.06
C ARG A 413 38.39 -10.55 -0.63
N LEU A 414 38.35 -11.86 -0.49
CA LEU A 414 38.38 -12.49 0.84
C LEU A 414 39.80 -12.38 1.40
N VAL A 415 39.95 -11.74 2.53
CA VAL A 415 41.23 -11.74 3.25
C VAL A 415 41.49 -13.19 3.68
N ARG A 416 42.55 -13.80 3.12
CA ARG A 416 43.04 -15.08 3.63
C ARG A 416 43.75 -14.80 4.97
N GLU A 417 43.24 -15.41 6.03
CA GLU A 417 43.91 -15.46 7.34
C GLU A 417 45.11 -16.38 7.24
#